data_2675fa72e7690619136919c9a60d45d2
#
_entry.id   2675fa72e7690619136919c9a60d45d2
#
_cell.length_a   1.000
_cell.length_b   1.000
_cell.length_c   1.000
_cell.angle_alpha   90.00
_cell.angle_beta   90.00
_cell.angle_gamma   90.00
#
_symmetry.space_group_name_H-M   'P 1'
#
loop_
_entity.id
_entity.type
_entity.pdbx_description
1 polymer ?
#
loop_
_entity_poly.entity_id
_entity_poly.type
_entity_poly.pdbx_seq_one_letter_code
_entity_poly.pdbx_strand_id
1 'polypeptide(L)'
;DGEQTIIAERIITTTGAYTLPALLPFVPKEKMERISNLHYAPVVQASVGFRDTGALRFDAFGGLVPSCEKKDVLGILFPSACFTGRAPEEGALFSFFIGGVKHADLTTWPEEELKALIRHELHTMLKFPEETEPDMIRIFRHEHAIPQYEQSSGSRFETIDELQARYPGLTLAGNIKGGIGMADRIRQA
;
A
#
# COMPACT_ATOMS: atom_id res chain seq x y z
N ASP A 1 -22.17 8.83 -19.69
CA ASP A 1 -21.92 7.51 -19.13
C ASP A 1 -23.28 6.87 -18.84
N GLY A 2 -23.64 5.83 -19.59
CA GLY A 2 -24.90 5.12 -19.39
C GLY A 2 -24.67 3.83 -18.60
N GLU A 3 -25.73 3.33 -17.96
CA GLU A 3 -25.70 2.00 -17.35
C GLU A 3 -25.56 0.93 -18.44
N GLN A 4 -24.63 0.01 -18.28
CA GLN A 4 -24.44 -1.14 -19.13
C GLN A 4 -24.61 -2.42 -18.32
N THR A 5 -25.50 -3.32 -18.75
CA THR A 5 -25.66 -4.64 -18.15
C THR A 5 -24.78 -5.64 -18.88
N ILE A 6 -23.94 -6.35 -18.13
CA ILE A 6 -23.11 -7.44 -18.64
C ILE A 6 -23.57 -8.74 -17.99
N ILE A 7 -23.85 -9.75 -18.80
CA ILE A 7 -24.18 -11.11 -18.35
C ILE A 7 -22.90 -11.93 -18.38
N ALA A 8 -22.52 -12.52 -17.26
CA ALA A 8 -21.32 -13.35 -17.11
C ALA A 8 -21.61 -14.62 -16.31
N GLU A 9 -20.96 -15.71 -16.66
CA GLU A 9 -21.04 -16.98 -15.91
C GLU A 9 -20.28 -16.95 -14.60
N ARG A 10 -19.23 -16.13 -14.55
CA ARG A 10 -18.35 -15.98 -13.37
C ARG A 10 -18.00 -14.52 -13.14
N ILE A 11 -17.95 -14.13 -11.88
CA ILE A 11 -17.56 -12.81 -11.42
C ILE A 11 -16.46 -12.97 -10.39
N ILE A 12 -15.33 -12.29 -10.59
CA ILE A 12 -14.21 -12.25 -9.65
C ILE A 12 -14.06 -10.82 -9.16
N THR A 13 -14.19 -10.59 -7.84
CA THR A 13 -13.91 -9.29 -7.24
C THR A 13 -12.49 -9.30 -6.68
N THR A 14 -11.70 -8.27 -6.97
CA THR A 14 -10.34 -8.08 -6.45
C THR A 14 -10.19 -6.76 -5.70
N THR A 15 -11.29 -6.11 -5.40
CA THR A 15 -11.35 -4.80 -4.75
C THR A 15 -11.12 -4.89 -3.24
N GLY A 16 -10.87 -3.75 -2.59
CA GLY A 16 -10.80 -3.71 -1.12
C GLY A 16 -12.14 -4.05 -0.47
N ALA A 17 -12.08 -4.61 0.73
CA ALA A 17 -13.27 -5.05 1.49
C ALA A 17 -14.31 -3.94 1.66
N TYR A 18 -13.86 -2.69 1.82
CA TYR A 18 -14.70 -1.50 2.02
C TYR A 18 -15.61 -1.16 0.82
N THR A 19 -15.31 -1.68 -0.39
CA THR A 19 -16.14 -1.45 -1.58
C THR A 19 -17.19 -2.53 -1.81
N LEU A 20 -17.04 -3.71 -1.19
CA LEU A 20 -17.91 -4.87 -1.41
C LEU A 20 -19.39 -4.62 -1.07
N PRO A 21 -19.75 -3.81 -0.04
CA PRO A 21 -21.15 -3.51 0.24
C PRO A 21 -21.90 -2.88 -0.96
N ALA A 22 -21.21 -2.01 -1.70
CA ALA A 22 -21.77 -1.37 -2.89
C ALA A 22 -21.79 -2.29 -4.12
N LEU A 23 -20.78 -3.16 -4.24
CA LEU A 23 -20.67 -4.08 -5.37
C LEU A 23 -21.61 -5.28 -5.26
N LEU A 24 -21.92 -5.74 -4.04
CA LEU A 24 -22.68 -6.96 -3.77
C LEU A 24 -23.89 -6.65 -2.86
N PRO A 25 -24.82 -5.78 -3.29
CA PRO A 25 -25.95 -5.32 -2.45
C PRO A 25 -26.94 -6.44 -2.10
N PHE A 26 -26.87 -7.57 -2.79
CA PHE A 26 -27.70 -8.75 -2.53
C PHE A 26 -27.21 -9.62 -1.36
N VAL A 27 -25.97 -9.39 -0.88
CA VAL A 27 -25.43 -10.10 0.27
C VAL A 27 -26.04 -9.55 1.56
N PRO A 28 -26.53 -10.41 2.50
CA PRO A 28 -27.07 -9.97 3.77
C PRO A 28 -26.10 -9.08 4.53
N LYS A 29 -26.61 -7.95 5.05
CA LYS A 29 -25.82 -6.89 5.70
C LYS A 29 -24.88 -7.43 6.80
N GLU A 30 -25.39 -8.31 7.67
CA GLU A 30 -24.59 -8.92 8.74
C GLU A 30 -23.36 -9.69 8.22
N LYS A 31 -23.53 -10.45 7.13
CA LYS A 31 -22.40 -11.17 6.50
C LYS A 31 -21.44 -10.21 5.81
N MET A 32 -21.97 -9.20 5.15
CA MET A 32 -21.15 -8.21 4.49
C MET A 32 -20.30 -7.40 5.50
N GLU A 33 -20.85 -7.05 6.66
CA GLU A 33 -20.13 -6.34 7.72
C GLU A 33 -18.94 -7.14 8.26
N ARG A 34 -19.06 -8.48 8.36
CA ARG A 34 -17.92 -9.35 8.76
C ARG A 34 -16.74 -9.27 7.79
N ILE A 35 -16.99 -8.92 6.52
CA ILE A 35 -15.96 -8.77 5.51
C ILE A 35 -15.50 -7.32 5.41
N SER A 36 -16.44 -6.37 5.31
CA SER A 36 -16.17 -4.96 5.04
C SER A 36 -15.56 -4.20 6.22
N ASN A 37 -15.72 -4.69 7.45
CA ASN A 37 -15.11 -4.12 8.65
C ASN A 37 -13.60 -4.42 8.77
N LEU A 38 -12.97 -4.95 7.72
CA LEU A 38 -11.53 -5.12 7.65
C LEU A 38 -10.84 -3.76 7.81
N HIS A 39 -10.02 -3.65 8.85
CA HIS A 39 -9.21 -2.46 9.07
C HIS A 39 -8.08 -2.36 8.06
N TYR A 40 -7.84 -1.17 7.52
CA TYR A 40 -6.72 -0.87 6.65
C TYR A 40 -5.82 0.19 7.30
N ALA A 41 -4.54 -0.07 7.38
CA ALA A 41 -3.57 0.93 7.77
C ALA A 41 -3.41 1.96 6.64
N PRO A 42 -3.58 3.26 6.89
CA PRO A 42 -3.32 4.29 5.90
C PRO A 42 -1.81 4.51 5.75
N VAL A 43 -1.37 4.81 4.54
CA VAL A 43 0.05 5.06 4.24
C VAL A 43 0.17 6.19 3.23
N VAL A 44 1.12 7.07 3.46
CA VAL A 44 1.67 7.97 2.44
C VAL A 44 2.88 7.28 1.81
N GLN A 45 2.85 7.13 0.51
CA GLN A 45 4.01 6.76 -0.29
C GLN A 45 4.55 8.01 -0.96
N ALA A 46 5.85 8.29 -0.77
CA ALA A 46 6.51 9.37 -1.50
C ALA A 46 7.58 8.82 -2.45
N SER A 47 7.49 9.21 -3.71
CA SER A 47 8.51 8.95 -4.71
C SER A 47 9.48 10.10 -4.75
N VAL A 48 10.76 9.83 -4.48
CA VAL A 48 11.84 10.83 -4.40
C VAL A 48 12.91 10.47 -5.42
N GLY A 49 13.14 11.35 -6.37
CA GLY A 49 14.06 11.12 -7.48
C GLY A 49 15.23 12.09 -7.52
N PHE A 50 16.39 11.55 -7.83
CA PHE A 50 17.61 12.27 -8.13
C PHE A 50 18.11 11.91 -9.53
N ARG A 51 18.54 12.90 -10.30
CA ARG A 51 19.20 12.68 -11.59
C ARG A 51 20.64 12.25 -11.42
N ASP A 52 21.27 12.74 -10.34
CA ASP A 52 22.63 12.43 -9.96
C ASP A 52 22.73 12.38 -8.44
N THR A 53 23.30 11.31 -7.90
CA THR A 53 23.53 11.11 -6.47
C THR A 53 24.95 11.44 -6.02
N GLY A 54 25.78 11.96 -6.93
CA GLY A 54 27.19 12.26 -6.68
C GLY A 54 27.99 11.00 -6.35
N ALA A 55 28.67 11.02 -5.23
CA ALA A 55 29.49 9.89 -4.76
C ALA A 55 28.66 8.81 -4.02
N LEU A 56 27.40 9.07 -3.69
CA LEU A 56 26.58 8.11 -2.95
C LEU A 56 26.14 6.94 -3.85
N ARG A 57 26.16 5.73 -3.30
CA ARG A 57 25.72 4.51 -3.99
C ARG A 57 24.67 3.80 -3.16
N PHE A 58 23.63 3.30 -3.82
CA PHE A 58 22.45 2.69 -3.20
C PHE A 58 22.17 1.30 -3.77
N ASP A 59 23.10 0.37 -3.55
CA ASP A 59 23.06 -1.01 -4.08
C ASP A 59 22.33 -1.97 -3.13
N ALA A 60 21.11 -1.60 -2.71
CA ALA A 60 20.31 -2.36 -1.78
C ALA A 60 18.83 -2.30 -2.15
N PHE A 61 18.04 -3.25 -1.63
CA PHE A 61 16.58 -3.21 -1.77
C PHE A 61 15.96 -1.99 -1.05
N GLY A 62 16.61 -1.52 0.01
CA GLY A 62 16.12 -0.54 0.95
C GLY A 62 16.05 -1.11 2.37
N GLY A 63 15.29 -0.47 3.25
CA GLY A 63 15.15 -0.92 4.63
C GLY A 63 13.84 -0.47 5.28
N LEU A 64 13.40 -1.25 6.27
CA LEU A 64 12.36 -0.86 7.20
C LEU A 64 12.99 -0.21 8.43
N VAL A 65 12.28 0.75 9.01
CA VAL A 65 12.72 1.46 10.22
C VAL A 65 12.11 0.78 11.45
N PRO A 66 12.95 0.22 12.35
CA PRO A 66 12.44 -0.36 13.60
C PRO A 66 11.79 0.70 14.48
N SER A 67 10.74 0.33 15.21
CA SER A 67 10.00 1.27 16.08
C SER A 67 10.86 1.89 17.19
N CYS A 68 11.97 1.25 17.57
CA CYS A 68 12.92 1.77 18.57
C CYS A 68 13.70 2.99 18.08
N GLU A 69 13.82 3.18 16.77
CA GLU A 69 14.48 4.35 16.17
C GLU A 69 13.65 5.63 16.27
N LYS A 70 12.35 5.52 16.62
CA LYS A 70 11.43 6.65 16.82
C LYS A 70 11.41 7.63 15.65
N LYS A 71 11.39 7.10 14.42
CA LYS A 71 11.31 7.86 13.19
C LYS A 71 9.87 7.87 12.67
N ASP A 72 9.50 8.94 11.97
CA ASP A 72 8.19 9.10 11.35
C ASP A 72 8.07 8.43 9.96
N VAL A 73 9.13 7.75 9.55
CA VAL A 73 9.20 6.97 8.32
C VAL A 73 9.21 5.48 8.66
N LEU A 74 8.32 4.71 8.02
CA LEU A 74 8.22 3.25 8.18
C LEU A 74 9.35 2.49 7.49
N GLY A 75 9.86 3.07 6.41
CA GLY A 75 10.93 2.49 5.61
C GLY A 75 11.15 3.25 4.31
N ILE A 76 12.27 2.93 3.67
CA ILE A 76 12.68 3.52 2.40
C ILE A 76 13.09 2.36 1.49
N LEU A 77 12.43 2.20 0.35
CA LEU A 77 12.83 1.25 -0.68
C LEU A 77 13.61 1.97 -1.78
N PHE A 78 14.47 1.22 -2.48
CA PHE A 78 15.34 1.72 -3.56
C PHE A 78 14.96 1.07 -4.90
N PRO A 79 13.83 1.47 -5.54
CA PRO A 79 13.37 0.86 -6.78
C PRO A 79 14.39 0.89 -7.92
N SER A 80 15.23 1.92 -7.99
CA SER A 80 16.26 2.01 -9.03
C SER A 80 17.40 1.01 -8.86
N ALA A 81 17.67 0.56 -7.63
CA ALA A 81 18.63 -0.53 -7.38
C ALA A 81 18.07 -1.91 -7.75
N CYS A 82 16.74 -2.08 -7.65
CA CYS A 82 16.09 -3.36 -7.93
C CYS A 82 15.71 -3.55 -9.39
N PHE A 83 15.44 -2.46 -10.11
CA PHE A 83 14.88 -2.50 -11.47
C PHE A 83 15.58 -1.49 -12.37
N THR A 84 16.08 -1.94 -13.51
CA THR A 84 16.69 -1.09 -14.54
C THR A 84 15.66 -0.11 -15.11
N GLY A 85 16.12 1.09 -15.49
CA GLY A 85 15.27 2.11 -16.13
C GLY A 85 14.34 2.86 -15.20
N ARG A 86 14.53 2.77 -13.87
CA ARG A 86 13.75 3.51 -12.86
C ARG A 86 14.34 4.87 -12.50
N ALA A 87 15.59 5.11 -12.83
CA ALA A 87 16.29 6.38 -12.70
C ALA A 87 17.29 6.55 -13.83
N PRO A 88 17.83 7.77 -14.09
CA PRO A 88 19.02 7.96 -14.90
C PRO A 88 20.22 7.15 -14.38
N GLU A 89 21.26 6.96 -15.19
CA GLU A 89 22.41 6.11 -14.89
C GLU A 89 23.13 6.53 -13.59
N GLU A 90 23.31 7.84 -13.37
CA GLU A 90 23.93 8.40 -12.16
C GLU A 90 22.91 8.75 -11.07
N GLY A 91 21.63 8.49 -11.31
CA GLY A 91 20.53 8.87 -10.45
C GLY A 91 20.03 7.76 -9.56
N ALA A 92 19.05 8.11 -8.71
CA ALA A 92 18.34 7.17 -7.87
C ALA A 92 16.86 7.52 -7.73
N LEU A 93 16.05 6.49 -7.52
CA LEU A 93 14.65 6.60 -7.13
C LEU A 93 14.44 5.91 -5.78
N PHE A 94 13.88 6.65 -4.85
CA PHE A 94 13.49 6.16 -3.51
C PHE A 94 11.98 6.16 -3.35
N SER A 95 11.46 5.20 -2.60
CA SER A 95 10.08 5.17 -2.13
C SER A 95 10.07 5.22 -0.61
N PHE A 96 9.65 6.35 -0.06
CA PHE A 96 9.42 6.55 1.37
C PHE A 96 8.02 6.10 1.73
N PHE A 97 7.86 5.46 2.90
CA PHE A 97 6.58 5.07 3.46
C PHE A 97 6.40 5.73 4.82
N ILE A 98 5.28 6.45 5.01
CA ILE A 98 4.97 7.25 6.19
C ILE A 98 3.57 6.88 6.65
N GLY A 99 3.31 6.84 7.97
CA GLY A 99 1.99 6.54 8.52
C GLY A 99 1.89 5.14 9.14
N GLY A 100 1.02 4.30 8.61
CA GLY A 100 0.73 2.98 9.19
C GLY A 100 -0.21 3.07 10.40
N VAL A 101 -0.42 1.96 11.10
CA VAL A 101 -1.37 1.87 12.23
C VAL A 101 -1.01 2.83 13.38
N LYS A 102 0.29 2.96 13.69
CA LYS A 102 0.75 3.73 14.85
C LYS A 102 0.79 5.25 14.62
N HIS A 103 0.96 5.66 13.39
CA HIS A 103 1.15 7.05 12.98
C HIS A 103 0.22 7.43 11.83
N ALA A 104 -1.05 7.00 11.93
CA ALA A 104 -2.07 7.28 10.92
C ALA A 104 -2.31 8.79 10.73
N ASP A 105 -2.11 9.59 11.77
CA ASP A 105 -2.19 11.05 11.78
C ASP A 105 -1.25 11.70 10.76
N LEU A 106 -0.05 11.15 10.57
CA LEU A 106 0.92 11.66 9.59
C LEU A 106 0.38 11.63 8.16
N THR A 107 -0.55 10.73 7.86
CA THR A 107 -1.11 10.64 6.51
C THR A 107 -2.00 11.84 6.13
N THR A 108 -2.39 12.63 7.11
CA THR A 108 -3.20 13.86 6.93
C THR A 108 -2.36 15.13 6.92
N TRP A 109 -1.06 15.05 7.18
CA TRP A 109 -0.17 16.21 7.19
C TRP A 109 -0.19 16.96 5.86
N PRO A 110 -0.04 18.29 5.85
CA PRO A 110 0.16 19.07 4.64
C PRO A 110 1.33 18.53 3.81
N GLU A 111 1.24 18.68 2.50
CA GLU A 111 2.26 18.15 1.59
C GLU A 111 3.64 18.72 1.87
N GLU A 112 3.73 19.99 2.24
CA GLU A 112 5.00 20.65 2.54
C GLU A 112 5.65 20.12 3.84
N GLU A 113 4.85 19.74 4.83
CA GLU A 113 5.37 19.09 6.06
C GLU A 113 5.91 17.70 5.75
N LEU A 114 5.21 16.93 4.91
CA LEU A 114 5.70 15.63 4.44
C LEU A 114 6.98 15.75 3.62
N LYS A 115 7.09 16.77 2.77
CA LYS A 115 8.33 17.05 2.01
C LYS A 115 9.46 17.45 2.93
N ALA A 116 9.19 18.24 3.97
CA ALA A 116 10.20 18.63 4.95
C ALA A 116 10.71 17.40 5.74
N LEU A 117 9.82 16.52 6.17
CA LEU A 117 10.18 15.24 6.78
C LEU A 117 11.06 14.40 5.85
N ILE A 118 10.68 14.27 4.59
CA ILE A 118 11.45 13.51 3.60
C ILE A 118 12.85 14.09 3.42
N ARG A 119 12.99 15.40 3.28
CA ARG A 119 14.30 16.07 3.19
C ARG A 119 15.15 15.80 4.42
N HIS A 120 14.56 15.92 5.60
CA HIS A 120 15.26 15.58 6.85
C HIS A 120 15.79 14.15 6.84
N GLU A 121 15.00 13.19 6.40
CA GLU A 121 15.42 11.79 6.40
C GLU A 121 16.37 11.43 5.25
N LEU A 122 16.36 12.16 4.15
CA LEU A 122 17.42 12.09 3.13
C LEU A 122 18.80 12.36 3.75
N HIS A 123 18.92 13.40 4.58
CA HIS A 123 20.18 13.74 5.25
C HIS A 123 20.49 12.79 6.40
N THR A 124 19.53 12.50 7.28
CA THR A 124 19.77 11.73 8.48
C THR A 124 19.95 10.24 8.24
N MET A 125 19.15 9.64 7.34
CA MET A 125 19.19 8.21 7.04
C MET A 125 20.04 7.87 5.82
N LEU A 126 19.87 8.58 4.70
CA LEU A 126 20.55 8.27 3.44
C LEU A 126 21.88 9.04 3.25
N LYS A 127 22.21 9.93 4.19
CA LYS A 127 23.49 10.64 4.25
C LYS A 127 23.76 11.59 3.07
N PHE A 128 22.70 12.07 2.40
CA PHE A 128 22.86 13.18 1.47
C PHE A 128 23.38 14.42 2.20
N PRO A 129 24.26 15.24 1.59
CA PRO A 129 24.64 16.56 2.11
C PRO A 129 23.40 17.45 2.35
N GLU A 130 23.45 18.34 3.36
CA GLU A 130 22.29 19.18 3.75
C GLU A 130 21.79 20.10 2.62
N GLU A 131 22.69 20.53 1.74
CA GLU A 131 22.39 21.36 0.59
C GLU A 131 21.85 20.59 -0.62
N THR A 132 21.79 19.25 -0.54
CA THR A 132 21.33 18.42 -1.66
C THR A 132 19.80 18.35 -1.69
N GLU A 133 19.20 18.86 -2.76
CA GLU A 133 17.76 18.79 -2.99
C GLU A 133 17.43 17.71 -4.02
N PRO A 134 16.35 16.95 -3.82
CA PRO A 134 15.88 16.02 -4.84
C PRO A 134 15.28 16.75 -6.05
N ASP A 135 15.50 16.23 -7.25
CA ASP A 135 14.87 16.74 -8.47
C ASP A 135 13.36 16.56 -8.48
N MET A 136 12.86 15.60 -7.73
CA MET A 136 11.44 15.27 -7.67
C MET A 136 11.05 14.72 -6.29
N ILE A 137 9.96 15.25 -5.74
CA ILE A 137 9.19 14.62 -4.67
C ILE A 137 7.73 14.54 -5.12
N ARG A 138 7.14 13.35 -5.15
CA ARG A 138 5.72 13.13 -5.41
C ARG A 138 5.09 12.39 -4.26
N ILE A 139 3.98 12.90 -3.74
CA ILE A 139 3.24 12.36 -2.59
C ILE A 139 1.99 11.64 -3.07
N PHE A 140 1.79 10.40 -2.61
CA PHE A 140 0.60 9.59 -2.86
C PHE A 140 0.02 9.15 -1.52
N ARG A 141 -1.27 9.44 -1.29
CA ARG A 141 -1.99 9.08 -0.07
C ARG A 141 -2.87 7.87 -0.33
N HIS A 142 -2.72 6.86 0.50
CA HIS A 142 -3.50 5.63 0.45
C HIS A 142 -4.21 5.43 1.78
N GLU A 143 -5.49 5.81 1.84
CA GLU A 143 -6.33 5.68 3.04
C GLU A 143 -6.52 4.21 3.43
N HIS A 144 -6.64 3.33 2.44
CA HIS A 144 -6.83 1.90 2.60
C HIS A 144 -5.64 1.12 2.01
N ALA A 145 -4.44 1.33 2.56
CA ALA A 145 -3.21 0.78 2.00
C ALA A 145 -3.01 -0.70 2.36
N ILE A 146 -2.93 -1.01 3.64
CA ILE A 146 -2.51 -2.34 4.09
C ILE A 146 -3.58 -2.95 5.00
N PRO A 147 -4.29 -4.00 4.54
CA PRO A 147 -5.28 -4.69 5.37
C PRO A 147 -4.61 -5.34 6.57
N GLN A 148 -5.22 -5.19 7.74
CA GLN A 148 -4.72 -5.74 8.99
C GLN A 148 -5.43 -7.06 9.29
N TYR A 149 -4.66 -8.15 9.35
CA TYR A 149 -5.19 -9.44 9.72
C TYR A 149 -5.14 -9.60 11.24
N GLU A 150 -6.30 -9.36 11.84
CA GLU A 150 -6.51 -9.41 13.28
C GLU A 150 -7.07 -10.77 13.72
N GLN A 151 -7.32 -10.93 15.01
CA GLN A 151 -7.90 -12.15 15.57
C GLN A 151 -9.26 -12.50 14.95
N SER A 152 -10.03 -11.50 14.53
CA SER A 152 -11.32 -11.66 13.84
C SER A 152 -11.21 -12.19 12.39
N SER A 153 -10.01 -12.31 11.84
CA SER A 153 -9.81 -12.71 10.43
C SER A 153 -10.39 -14.08 10.09
N GLY A 154 -10.42 -15.02 11.06
CA GLY A 154 -11.01 -16.34 10.87
C GLY A 154 -12.48 -16.26 10.45
N SER A 155 -13.29 -15.52 11.19
CA SER A 155 -14.72 -15.35 10.88
C SER A 155 -14.98 -14.68 9.53
N ARG A 156 -14.09 -13.76 9.12
CA ARG A 156 -14.13 -13.17 7.77
C ARG A 156 -13.88 -14.22 6.70
N PHE A 157 -12.88 -15.07 6.88
CA PHE A 157 -12.53 -16.12 5.91
C PHE A 157 -13.65 -17.16 5.77
N GLU A 158 -14.24 -17.60 6.88
CA GLU A 158 -15.41 -18.49 6.88
C GLU A 158 -16.59 -17.85 6.14
N THR A 159 -16.87 -16.56 6.39
CA THR A 159 -17.96 -15.85 5.71
C THR A 159 -17.71 -15.75 4.19
N ILE A 160 -16.46 -15.52 3.76
CA ILE A 160 -16.11 -15.52 2.33
C ILE A 160 -16.39 -16.89 1.71
N ASP A 161 -15.98 -17.97 2.37
CA ASP A 161 -16.19 -19.33 1.88
C ASP A 161 -17.68 -19.69 1.80
N GLU A 162 -18.46 -19.31 2.82
CA GLU A 162 -19.93 -19.49 2.82
C GLU A 162 -20.60 -18.73 1.66
N LEU A 163 -20.18 -17.49 1.38
CA LEU A 163 -20.76 -16.71 0.28
C LEU A 163 -20.42 -17.32 -1.07
N GLN A 164 -19.19 -17.76 -1.27
CA GLN A 164 -18.79 -18.41 -2.52
C GLN A 164 -19.54 -19.75 -2.73
N ALA A 165 -19.78 -20.50 -1.67
CA ALA A 165 -20.57 -21.73 -1.74
C ALA A 165 -22.05 -21.43 -2.04
N ARG A 166 -22.60 -20.33 -1.48
CA ARG A 166 -24.00 -19.93 -1.69
C ARG A 166 -24.27 -19.34 -3.08
N TYR A 167 -23.28 -18.66 -3.66
CA TYR A 167 -23.39 -17.98 -4.96
C TYR A 167 -22.39 -18.58 -5.96
N PRO A 168 -22.71 -19.74 -6.58
CA PRO A 168 -21.83 -20.36 -7.57
C PRO A 168 -21.51 -19.39 -8.70
N GLY A 169 -20.22 -19.27 -9.05
CA GLY A 169 -19.72 -18.31 -10.03
C GLY A 169 -19.22 -16.99 -9.42
N LEU A 170 -19.47 -16.71 -8.14
CA LEU A 170 -18.87 -15.56 -7.44
C LEU A 170 -17.57 -15.99 -6.76
N THR A 171 -16.48 -15.24 -7.02
CA THR A 171 -15.19 -15.38 -6.34
C THR A 171 -14.79 -14.07 -5.67
N LEU A 172 -14.58 -14.11 -4.36
CA LEU A 172 -14.11 -12.97 -3.56
C LEU A 172 -12.59 -13.09 -3.37
N ALA A 173 -11.84 -12.47 -4.25
CA ALA A 173 -10.38 -12.49 -4.29
C ALA A 173 -9.78 -11.16 -3.79
N GLY A 174 -8.48 -11.02 -3.89
CA GLY A 174 -7.76 -9.83 -3.45
C GLY A 174 -7.17 -10.00 -2.05
N ASN A 175 -6.79 -8.89 -1.43
CA ASN A 175 -6.10 -8.88 -0.14
C ASN A 175 -7.02 -9.04 1.09
N ILE A 176 -8.25 -9.48 0.89
CA ILE A 176 -9.24 -9.72 1.95
C ILE A 176 -9.09 -11.10 2.61
N LYS A 177 -8.40 -12.03 1.94
CA LYS A 177 -8.13 -13.40 2.40
C LYS A 177 -6.81 -13.91 1.82
N GLY A 178 -6.10 -14.79 2.55
CA GLY A 178 -4.95 -15.55 2.03
C GLY A 178 -3.65 -14.77 1.88
N GLY A 179 -3.46 -13.67 2.62
CA GLY A 179 -2.25 -12.87 2.60
C GLY A 179 -2.43 -11.51 1.90
N ILE A 180 -1.40 -10.67 1.93
CA ILE A 180 -1.42 -9.31 1.38
C ILE A 180 -0.33 -9.08 0.34
N GLY A 181 0.67 -9.94 0.29
CA GLY A 181 1.78 -9.83 -0.65
C GLY A 181 1.42 -10.21 -2.08
N MET A 182 2.19 -9.74 -3.04
CA MET A 182 1.99 -10.05 -4.47
C MET A 182 2.09 -11.57 -4.74
N ALA A 183 3.03 -12.26 -4.07
CA ALA A 183 3.17 -13.72 -4.17
C ALA A 183 1.91 -14.47 -3.69
N ASP A 184 1.24 -13.94 -2.65
CA ASP A 184 -0.02 -14.51 -2.17
C ASP A 184 -1.15 -14.31 -3.19
N ARG A 185 -1.15 -13.15 -3.88
CA ARG A 185 -2.12 -12.87 -4.96
C ARG A 185 -1.94 -13.83 -6.14
N ILE A 186 -0.69 -14.08 -6.55
CA ILE A 186 -0.38 -15.05 -7.62
C ILE A 186 -0.80 -16.47 -7.21
N ARG A 187 -0.56 -16.85 -5.94
CA ARG A 187 -0.95 -18.18 -5.43
C ARG A 187 -2.46 -18.34 -5.33
N GLN A 188 -3.21 -17.24 -5.15
CA GLN A 188 -4.67 -17.25 -5.05
C GLN A 188 -5.35 -17.36 -6.43
N ALA A 189 -4.71 -16.87 -7.50
CA ALA A 189 -5.21 -16.91 -8.86
C ALA A 189 -5.14 -18.32 -9.48
#